data_5d55201a174df2dce0fda4a070e44637
#
_entry.id   5d55201a174df2dce0fda4a070e44637
#
_cell.length_a   1.000
_cell.length_b   1.000
_cell.length_c   1.000
_cell.angle_alpha   90.00
_cell.angle_beta   90.00
_cell.angle_gamma   90.00
#
_symmetry.space_group_name_H-M   'P 1'
#
loop_
_entity.id
_entity.type
_entity.pdbx_description
1 polymer ?
#
loop_
_entity_poly.entity_id
_entity_poly.type
_entity_poly.pdbx_seq_one_letter_code
_entity_poly.pdbx_strand_id
1 'polypeptide(L)'
;VNPHASVQAAAVAALCFIPVVAAQPQLLLPLMLTFLGFLLFVRSHKPALLLIPLPAAFVCAPTLVNAVRFASDGTWRQLFGSVMLPSSAHDGKPVVANLSDLLLRVFGIGADGGAWRYVAVSILALIVLLAAVSLVLPFVLRVSRMMWIAVFAGLATALLSAAIAVAVDVDGPVSGSMLPGTTYAMMGLLACICMMSGGAVRRFVMLRQHEKTGAVEIEGRGSKAVSIASHVGRAVLVCLLAVSVVACAGFNYVECDHSQVKTSDAGLPMVATDFLGQDDARRVLALRADSAESVSYSVMRTGRGDLIDSSPAQRVEVVSGRSDGSSRTIAQDCAQLLANADSDAINELGKLGFGGIYVIKQNGDKAQREASNQLNSNIGASDGTQNVVSLDNGTYYRLTVQDLSKQHIDRSGLDKAGSSVWRRSWLWCMGVVLVAYCLVALPRIRRQGLEEA
;
A
#
# COMPACT_ATOMS: atom_id res chain seq x y z
N VAL A 1 2.77 1.35 -36.32
CA VAL A 1 2.60 0.47 -35.16
C VAL A 1 1.37 -0.38 -35.42
N ASN A 2 1.55 -1.72 -35.49
CA ASN A 2 0.44 -2.65 -35.66
C ASN A 2 -0.57 -2.49 -34.53
N PRO A 3 -1.87 -2.29 -34.79
CA PRO A 3 -2.89 -2.09 -33.75
C PRO A 3 -2.98 -3.28 -32.78
N HIS A 4 -2.68 -4.49 -33.24
CA HIS A 4 -2.65 -5.69 -32.40
C HIS A 4 -1.51 -5.67 -31.36
N ALA A 5 -0.34 -5.12 -31.70
CA ALA A 5 0.77 -5.00 -30.75
C ALA A 5 0.46 -4.00 -29.62
N SER A 6 -0.35 -2.97 -29.89
CA SER A 6 -0.76 -2.00 -28.87
C SER A 6 -1.76 -2.61 -27.87
N VAL A 7 -2.68 -3.45 -28.31
CA VAL A 7 -3.66 -4.15 -27.45
C VAL A 7 -2.97 -5.18 -26.57
N GLN A 8 -2.03 -5.96 -27.13
CA GLN A 8 -1.23 -6.92 -26.38
C GLN A 8 -0.41 -6.24 -25.28
N ALA A 9 0.29 -5.15 -25.63
CA ALA A 9 1.08 -4.39 -24.65
C ALA A 9 0.18 -3.79 -23.54
N ALA A 10 -1.01 -3.30 -23.88
CA ALA A 10 -1.97 -2.80 -22.91
C ALA A 10 -2.48 -3.92 -21.97
N ALA A 11 -2.74 -5.13 -22.52
CA ALA A 11 -3.16 -6.28 -21.71
C ALA A 11 -2.06 -6.73 -20.75
N VAL A 12 -0.79 -6.80 -21.18
CA VAL A 12 0.34 -7.11 -20.33
C VAL A 12 0.50 -6.08 -19.21
N ALA A 13 0.46 -4.79 -19.57
CA ALA A 13 0.54 -3.70 -18.59
C ALA A 13 -0.59 -3.78 -17.55
N ALA A 14 -1.82 -4.08 -18.00
CA ALA A 14 -2.98 -4.25 -17.12
C ALA A 14 -2.80 -5.42 -16.14
N LEU A 15 -2.31 -6.56 -16.61
CA LEU A 15 -2.02 -7.72 -15.76
C LEU A 15 -0.93 -7.42 -14.72
N CYS A 16 0.13 -6.71 -15.11
CA CYS A 16 1.19 -6.29 -14.18
C CYS A 16 0.67 -5.29 -13.13
N PHE A 17 -0.38 -4.53 -13.45
CA PHE A 17 -0.94 -3.53 -12.55
C PHE A 17 -1.87 -4.12 -11.48
N ILE A 18 -2.47 -5.30 -11.74
CA ILE A 18 -3.38 -5.97 -10.79
C ILE A 18 -2.76 -6.18 -9.41
N PRO A 19 -1.60 -6.85 -9.25
CA PRO A 19 -1.02 -7.09 -7.92
C PRO A 19 -0.63 -5.78 -7.22
N VAL A 20 -0.21 -4.77 -7.98
CA VAL A 20 0.17 -3.46 -7.44
C VAL A 20 -1.04 -2.75 -6.82
N VAL A 21 -2.18 -2.72 -7.53
CA VAL A 21 -3.40 -2.08 -7.04
C VAL A 21 -4.09 -2.93 -5.97
N ALA A 22 -3.99 -4.27 -6.04
CA ALA A 22 -4.52 -5.14 -4.99
C ALA A 22 -3.80 -4.93 -3.65
N ALA A 23 -2.47 -4.73 -3.69
CA ALA A 23 -1.69 -4.43 -2.50
C ALA A 23 -1.91 -2.99 -1.99
N GLN A 24 -2.09 -2.03 -2.91
CA GLN A 24 -2.23 -0.61 -2.60
C GLN A 24 -3.38 0.00 -3.42
N PRO A 25 -4.64 -0.11 -2.95
CA PRO A 25 -5.83 0.34 -3.70
C PRO A 25 -5.81 1.82 -4.07
N GLN A 26 -5.13 2.67 -3.29
CA GLN A 26 -5.01 4.09 -3.60
C GLN A 26 -4.28 4.37 -4.92
N LEU A 27 -3.45 3.44 -5.43
CA LEU A 27 -2.79 3.58 -6.74
C LEU A 27 -3.77 3.55 -7.92
N LEU A 28 -5.00 3.10 -7.70
CA LEU A 28 -6.04 3.21 -8.71
C LEU A 28 -6.34 4.68 -9.05
N LEU A 29 -6.27 5.58 -8.06
CA LEU A 29 -6.56 7.01 -8.28
C LEU A 29 -5.57 7.68 -9.25
N PRO A 30 -4.23 7.64 -9.04
CA PRO A 30 -3.30 8.24 -9.99
C PRO A 30 -3.31 7.54 -11.35
N LEU A 31 -3.60 6.24 -11.39
CA LEU A 31 -3.79 5.52 -12.65
C LEU A 31 -4.99 6.07 -13.43
N MET A 32 -6.14 6.26 -12.78
CA MET A 32 -7.34 6.82 -13.40
C MET A 32 -7.13 8.27 -13.84
N LEU A 33 -6.45 9.10 -13.03
CA LEU A 33 -6.12 10.47 -13.41
C LEU A 33 -5.18 10.53 -14.62
N THR A 34 -4.16 9.65 -14.63
CA THR A 34 -3.24 9.52 -15.77
C THR A 34 -3.99 9.06 -17.02
N PHE A 35 -4.88 8.08 -16.87
CA PHE A 35 -5.72 7.58 -17.95
C PHE A 35 -6.61 8.69 -18.53
N LEU A 36 -7.28 9.49 -17.69
CA LEU A 36 -8.09 10.63 -18.15
C LEU A 36 -7.23 11.65 -18.89
N GLY A 37 -6.04 11.98 -18.35
CA GLY A 37 -5.08 12.83 -19.03
C GLY A 37 -4.67 12.27 -20.41
N PHE A 38 -4.41 10.98 -20.51
CA PHE A 38 -4.06 10.34 -21.79
C PHE A 38 -5.21 10.39 -22.79
N LEU A 39 -6.46 10.23 -22.37
CA LEU A 39 -7.62 10.36 -23.25
C LEU A 39 -7.72 11.73 -23.91
N LEU A 40 -7.28 12.79 -23.23
CA LEU A 40 -7.28 14.15 -23.78
C LEU A 40 -6.21 14.34 -24.85
N PHE A 41 -5.03 13.73 -24.68
CA PHE A 41 -3.87 13.96 -25.52
C PHE A 41 -3.68 12.92 -26.64
N VAL A 42 -4.20 11.71 -26.47
CA VAL A 42 -4.09 10.62 -27.46
C VAL A 42 -5.24 10.68 -28.44
N ARG A 43 -4.93 10.89 -29.73
CA ARG A 43 -5.94 10.94 -30.79
C ARG A 43 -6.32 9.56 -31.34
N SER A 44 -5.41 8.58 -31.26
CA SER A 44 -5.58 7.23 -31.81
C SER A 44 -5.45 6.18 -30.72
N HIS A 45 -6.06 5.00 -30.94
CA HIS A 45 -5.97 3.82 -30.06
C HIS A 45 -6.57 4.03 -28.63
N LYS A 46 -7.52 4.96 -28.48
CA LYS A 46 -8.23 5.20 -27.21
C LYS A 46 -8.82 3.94 -26.58
N PRO A 47 -9.43 3.00 -27.32
CA PRO A 47 -9.97 1.77 -26.72
C PRO A 47 -8.91 0.90 -26.05
N ALA A 48 -7.67 0.86 -26.58
CA ALA A 48 -6.59 0.09 -25.98
C ALA A 48 -6.15 0.64 -24.60
N LEU A 49 -6.27 1.96 -24.40
CA LEU A 49 -5.98 2.58 -23.12
C LEU A 49 -7.04 2.24 -22.05
N LEU A 50 -8.32 2.08 -22.45
CA LEU A 50 -9.40 1.65 -21.55
C LEU A 50 -9.15 0.26 -20.96
N LEU A 51 -8.41 -0.60 -21.65
CA LEU A 51 -8.08 -1.93 -21.18
C LEU A 51 -7.16 -1.92 -19.95
N ILE A 52 -6.35 -0.87 -19.73
CA ILE A 52 -5.34 -0.85 -18.67
C ILE A 52 -5.96 -0.79 -17.26
N PRO A 53 -6.86 0.16 -16.92
CA PRO A 53 -7.39 0.26 -15.55
C PRO A 53 -8.49 -0.76 -15.23
N LEU A 54 -9.09 -1.40 -16.22
CA LEU A 54 -10.29 -2.20 -16.05
C LEU A 54 -10.09 -3.43 -15.16
N PRO A 55 -9.06 -4.28 -15.31
CA PRO A 55 -8.87 -5.43 -14.43
C PRO A 55 -8.54 -5.02 -12.99
N ALA A 56 -7.75 -3.96 -12.81
CA ALA A 56 -7.42 -3.43 -11.49
C ALA A 56 -8.66 -2.88 -10.78
N ALA A 57 -9.53 -2.16 -11.49
CA ALA A 57 -10.81 -1.70 -10.96
C ALA A 57 -11.74 -2.88 -10.60
N PHE A 58 -11.74 -3.96 -11.37
CA PHE A 58 -12.50 -5.17 -11.07
C PHE A 58 -12.02 -5.87 -9.80
N VAL A 59 -10.72 -5.98 -9.60
CA VAL A 59 -10.14 -6.55 -8.37
C VAL A 59 -10.52 -5.72 -7.16
N CYS A 60 -10.47 -4.40 -7.26
CA CYS A 60 -10.86 -3.48 -6.19
C CYS A 60 -12.38 -3.21 -6.10
N ALA A 61 -13.19 -3.81 -6.98
CA ALA A 61 -14.64 -3.54 -7.03
C ALA A 61 -15.35 -3.68 -5.67
N PRO A 62 -15.11 -4.71 -4.83
CA PRO A 62 -15.73 -4.80 -3.53
C PRO A 62 -15.43 -3.59 -2.63
N THR A 63 -14.16 -3.17 -2.58
CA THR A 63 -13.73 -2.01 -1.80
C THR A 63 -14.30 -0.70 -2.35
N LEU A 64 -14.32 -0.55 -3.68
CA LEU A 64 -14.89 0.62 -4.35
C LEU A 64 -16.40 0.73 -4.14
N VAL A 65 -17.13 -0.39 -4.27
CA VAL A 65 -18.58 -0.43 -4.04
C VAL A 65 -18.90 -0.09 -2.58
N ASN A 66 -18.15 -0.64 -1.62
CA ASN A 66 -18.29 -0.27 -0.21
C ASN A 66 -17.99 1.20 0.03
N ALA A 67 -16.93 1.72 -0.55
CA ALA A 67 -16.55 3.13 -0.43
C ALA A 67 -17.65 4.07 -0.93
N VAL A 68 -18.32 3.71 -2.03
CA VAL A 68 -19.44 4.49 -2.59
C VAL A 68 -20.71 4.30 -1.78
N ARG A 69 -21.05 3.05 -1.45
CA ARG A 69 -22.31 2.72 -0.75
C ARG A 69 -22.36 3.34 0.64
N PHE A 70 -21.25 3.37 1.34
CA PHE A 70 -21.13 3.91 2.70
C PHE A 70 -20.26 5.18 2.73
N ALA A 71 -20.35 5.98 1.65
CA ALA A 71 -19.57 7.22 1.54
C ALA A 71 -19.90 8.22 2.67
N SER A 72 -21.16 8.27 3.11
CA SER A 72 -21.59 9.07 4.27
C SER A 72 -20.91 8.66 5.57
N ASP A 73 -20.51 7.40 5.67
CA ASP A 73 -19.88 6.82 6.86
C ASP A 73 -18.34 6.90 6.80
N GLY A 74 -17.81 7.53 5.76
CA GLY A 74 -16.38 7.74 5.60
C GLY A 74 -15.60 6.49 5.16
N THR A 75 -16.25 5.40 4.74
CA THR A 75 -15.59 4.15 4.34
C THR A 75 -14.63 4.30 3.15
N TRP A 76 -14.82 5.32 2.30
CA TRP A 76 -13.91 5.66 1.22
C TRP A 76 -12.48 5.97 1.69
N ARG A 77 -12.30 6.35 2.96
CA ARG A 77 -10.99 6.59 3.57
C ARG A 77 -10.12 5.33 3.61
N GLN A 78 -10.73 4.14 3.58
CA GLN A 78 -10.01 2.86 3.50
C GLN A 78 -9.11 2.75 2.26
N LEU A 79 -9.46 3.44 1.18
CA LEU A 79 -8.65 3.47 -0.04
C LEU A 79 -7.26 4.11 0.19
N PHE A 80 -7.15 5.00 1.17
CA PHE A 80 -5.93 5.72 1.53
C PHE A 80 -5.21 5.12 2.75
N GLY A 81 -5.85 4.14 3.41
CA GLY A 81 -5.26 3.41 4.52
C GLY A 81 -4.14 2.48 4.06
N SER A 82 -3.13 2.33 4.89
CA SER A 82 -2.08 1.32 4.74
C SER A 82 -2.03 0.48 5.99
N VAL A 83 -1.64 -0.79 5.86
CA VAL A 83 -1.39 -1.66 7.01
C VAL A 83 -0.25 -1.08 7.86
N MET A 84 0.79 -0.58 7.21
CA MET A 84 1.87 0.16 7.87
C MET A 84 1.56 1.66 7.78
N LEU A 85 1.03 2.22 8.85
CA LEU A 85 0.97 3.67 8.99
C LEU A 85 2.31 4.17 9.53
N PRO A 86 2.78 5.33 9.07
CA PRO A 86 3.90 5.97 9.76
C PRO A 86 3.49 6.21 11.21
N SER A 87 4.42 6.02 12.14
CA SER A 87 4.25 6.44 13.53
C SER A 87 3.78 7.90 13.54
N SER A 88 2.82 8.19 14.39
CA SER A 88 2.20 9.51 14.52
C SER A 88 3.24 10.63 14.56
N ALA A 89 2.91 11.72 13.92
CA ALA A 89 3.66 12.94 14.10
C ALA A 89 3.52 13.37 15.58
N HIS A 90 4.63 13.69 16.21
CA HIS A 90 4.74 14.04 17.65
C HIS A 90 3.77 15.11 18.17
N ASP A 91 3.01 15.79 17.31
CA ASP A 91 2.14 16.91 17.68
C ASP A 91 0.67 16.74 17.24
N GLY A 92 0.20 15.56 16.92
CA GLY A 92 -1.23 15.32 16.58
C GLY A 92 -1.77 16.10 15.37
N LYS A 93 -0.92 16.86 14.69
CA LYS A 93 -1.27 17.55 13.45
C LYS A 93 -0.78 16.75 12.25
N PRO A 94 -1.62 16.54 11.22
CA PRO A 94 -1.12 16.00 9.97
C PRO A 94 0.00 16.94 9.51
N VAL A 95 1.25 16.47 9.56
CA VAL A 95 2.38 17.24 9.05
C VAL A 95 2.17 17.32 7.56
N VAL A 96 1.75 18.46 7.07
CA VAL A 96 1.80 18.80 5.64
C VAL A 96 3.29 18.85 5.29
N ALA A 97 3.82 17.72 4.86
CA ALA A 97 5.19 17.63 4.44
C ALA A 97 5.39 18.55 3.23
N ASN A 98 6.48 19.32 3.22
CA ASN A 98 6.89 20.05 2.04
C ASN A 98 7.05 19.08 0.87
N LEU A 99 6.82 19.53 -0.36
CA LEU A 99 6.93 18.68 -1.56
C LEU A 99 8.28 17.96 -1.64
N SER A 100 9.37 18.59 -1.22
CA SER A 100 10.70 17.98 -1.12
C SER A 100 10.73 16.83 -0.12
N ASP A 101 10.16 17.00 1.05
CA ASP A 101 10.13 15.96 2.09
C ASP A 101 9.23 14.79 1.68
N LEU A 102 8.16 15.09 0.97
CA LEU A 102 7.25 14.10 0.40
C LEU A 102 7.98 13.19 -0.60
N LEU A 103 8.77 13.76 -1.49
CA LEU A 103 9.55 13.00 -2.47
C LEU A 103 10.75 12.28 -1.82
N LEU A 104 11.36 12.85 -0.80
CA LEU A 104 12.45 12.22 -0.05
C LEU A 104 12.01 10.94 0.68
N ARG A 105 10.76 10.87 1.13
CA ARG A 105 10.20 9.66 1.73
C ARG A 105 10.20 8.45 0.79
N VAL A 106 10.22 8.67 -0.53
CA VAL A 106 10.42 7.57 -1.51
C VAL A 106 11.79 6.91 -1.35
N PHE A 107 12.80 7.67 -0.90
CA PHE A 107 14.14 7.15 -0.61
C PHE A 107 14.27 6.61 0.82
N GLY A 108 13.19 6.54 1.59
CA GLY A 108 13.20 6.11 2.98
C GLY A 108 13.80 7.13 3.95
N ILE A 109 14.08 8.35 3.51
CA ILE A 109 14.74 9.38 4.33
C ILE A 109 13.66 10.26 4.98
N GLY A 110 13.59 10.18 6.31
CA GLY A 110 12.74 11.06 7.12
C GLY A 110 13.31 12.47 7.29
N ALA A 111 12.56 13.33 8.00
CA ALA A 111 12.98 14.70 8.30
C ALA A 111 14.34 14.77 9.05
N ASP A 112 14.64 13.76 9.85
CA ASP A 112 15.83 13.67 10.72
C ASP A 112 17.04 12.99 10.07
N GLY A 113 17.00 12.78 8.75
CA GLY A 113 18.02 12.01 8.00
C GLY A 113 19.42 12.62 7.93
N GLY A 114 19.74 13.67 8.69
CA GLY A 114 21.08 14.27 8.79
C GLY A 114 21.70 14.64 7.43
N ALA A 115 22.97 14.30 7.24
CA ALA A 115 23.71 14.59 6.00
C ALA A 115 23.13 13.87 4.76
N TRP A 116 22.52 12.71 4.94
CA TRP A 116 21.87 11.93 3.86
C TRP A 116 20.71 12.68 3.20
N ARG A 117 20.06 13.56 3.94
CA ARG A 117 18.99 14.42 3.39
C ARG A 117 19.51 15.27 2.23
N TYR A 118 20.68 15.89 2.36
CA TYR A 118 21.26 16.71 1.29
C TYR A 118 21.63 15.88 0.07
N VAL A 119 22.14 14.66 0.27
CA VAL A 119 22.44 13.73 -0.82
C VAL A 119 21.15 13.36 -1.56
N ALA A 120 20.09 12.99 -0.84
CA ALA A 120 18.81 12.63 -1.43
C ALA A 120 18.15 13.80 -2.17
N VAL A 121 18.20 15.02 -1.61
CA VAL A 121 17.70 16.24 -2.29
C VAL A 121 18.48 16.49 -3.58
N SER A 122 19.81 16.31 -3.57
CA SER A 122 20.65 16.49 -4.76
C SER A 122 20.32 15.47 -5.85
N ILE A 123 20.12 14.20 -5.47
CA ILE A 123 19.71 13.13 -6.39
C ILE A 123 18.32 13.44 -6.96
N LEU A 124 17.37 13.84 -6.13
CA LEU A 124 16.01 14.18 -6.55
C LEU A 124 16.02 15.38 -7.51
N ALA A 125 16.76 16.44 -7.17
CA ALA A 125 16.90 17.62 -8.03
C ALA A 125 17.49 17.24 -9.40
N LEU A 126 18.50 16.36 -9.43
CA LEU A 126 19.08 15.84 -10.66
C LEU A 126 18.05 15.06 -11.49
N ILE A 127 17.27 14.16 -10.87
CA ILE A 127 16.21 13.38 -11.52
C ILE A 127 15.15 14.31 -12.12
N VAL A 128 14.68 15.30 -11.37
CA VAL A 128 13.67 16.28 -11.82
C VAL A 128 14.22 17.11 -12.98
N LEU A 129 15.47 17.58 -12.88
CA LEU A 129 16.13 18.36 -13.94
C LEU A 129 16.28 17.55 -15.22
N LEU A 130 16.74 16.30 -15.14
CA LEU A 130 16.84 15.41 -16.30
C LEU A 130 15.45 15.12 -16.89
N ALA A 131 14.45 14.85 -16.06
CA ALA A 131 13.08 14.68 -16.53
C ALA A 131 12.55 15.95 -17.21
N ALA A 132 12.86 17.15 -16.71
CA ALA A 132 12.49 18.43 -17.32
C ALA A 132 13.17 18.64 -18.67
N VAL A 133 14.43 18.26 -18.82
CA VAL A 133 15.16 18.31 -20.11
C VAL A 133 14.43 17.46 -21.17
N SER A 134 13.76 16.37 -20.80
CA SER A 134 12.98 15.56 -21.75
C SER A 134 11.85 16.35 -22.42
N LEU A 135 11.34 17.41 -21.80
CA LEU A 135 10.30 18.29 -22.38
C LEU A 135 10.83 19.22 -23.48
N VAL A 136 12.12 19.45 -23.52
CA VAL A 136 12.74 20.30 -24.55
C VAL A 136 13.07 19.51 -25.81
N LEU A 137 13.19 18.18 -25.69
CA LEU A 137 13.57 17.31 -26.80
C LEU A 137 12.37 16.99 -27.70
N PRO A 138 12.32 17.47 -28.96
CA PRO A 138 11.12 17.41 -29.81
C PRO A 138 10.68 15.98 -30.14
N PHE A 139 11.61 15.02 -30.20
CA PHE A 139 11.32 13.61 -30.53
C PHE A 139 10.74 12.80 -29.35
N VAL A 140 10.93 13.24 -28.10
CA VAL A 140 10.38 12.58 -26.89
C VAL A 140 9.20 13.38 -26.31
N LEU A 141 9.02 14.61 -26.76
CA LEU A 141 8.10 15.60 -26.18
C LEU A 141 6.70 15.05 -25.92
N ARG A 142 6.13 14.28 -26.86
CA ARG A 142 4.77 13.76 -26.73
C ARG A 142 4.67 12.72 -25.61
N VAL A 143 5.63 11.80 -25.54
CA VAL A 143 5.65 10.77 -24.49
C VAL A 143 6.05 11.37 -23.14
N SER A 144 7.00 12.31 -23.13
CA SER A 144 7.42 13.00 -21.94
C SER A 144 6.26 13.77 -21.30
N ARG A 145 5.44 14.49 -22.09
CA ARG A 145 4.23 15.16 -21.58
C ARG A 145 3.27 14.17 -20.90
N MET A 146 3.10 12.97 -21.48
CA MET A 146 2.26 11.95 -20.87
C MET A 146 2.83 11.42 -19.55
N MET A 147 4.15 11.24 -19.48
CA MET A 147 4.79 10.82 -18.21
C MET A 147 4.70 11.91 -17.16
N TRP A 148 4.79 13.18 -17.54
CA TRP A 148 4.56 14.30 -16.60
C TRP A 148 3.12 14.35 -16.07
N ILE A 149 2.11 13.95 -16.86
CA ILE A 149 0.75 13.76 -16.33
C ILE A 149 0.74 12.71 -15.23
N ALA A 150 1.46 11.59 -15.40
CA ALA A 150 1.60 10.58 -14.37
C ALA A 150 2.30 11.12 -13.12
N VAL A 151 3.34 11.94 -13.28
CA VAL A 151 4.02 12.62 -12.16
C VAL A 151 3.05 13.48 -11.37
N PHE A 152 2.31 14.36 -12.05
CA PHE A 152 1.34 15.24 -11.37
C PHE A 152 0.18 14.46 -10.75
N ALA A 153 -0.30 13.40 -11.39
CA ALA A 153 -1.34 12.53 -10.84
C ALA A 153 -0.85 11.82 -9.56
N GLY A 154 0.39 11.33 -9.55
CA GLY A 154 1.01 10.73 -8.38
C GLY A 154 1.17 11.72 -7.22
N LEU A 155 1.69 12.93 -7.50
CA LEU A 155 1.83 13.98 -6.49
C LEU A 155 0.48 14.44 -5.94
N ALA A 156 -0.53 14.63 -6.81
CA ALA A 156 -1.88 14.98 -6.38
C ALA A 156 -2.48 13.92 -5.46
N THR A 157 -2.27 12.63 -5.79
CA THR A 157 -2.71 11.52 -4.93
C THR A 157 -2.00 11.52 -3.58
N ALA A 158 -0.69 11.77 -3.57
CA ALA A 158 0.09 11.83 -2.33
C ALA A 158 -0.37 12.98 -1.42
N LEU A 159 -0.59 14.18 -2.00
CA LEU A 159 -1.11 15.33 -1.27
C LEU A 159 -2.52 15.08 -0.73
N LEU A 160 -3.38 14.47 -1.54
CA LEU A 160 -4.73 14.09 -1.12
C LEU A 160 -4.67 13.10 0.05
N SER A 161 -3.81 12.06 -0.03
CA SER A 161 -3.61 11.10 1.06
C SER A 161 -3.13 11.78 2.35
N ALA A 162 -2.24 12.76 2.24
CA ALA A 162 -1.74 13.53 3.38
C ALA A 162 -2.84 14.35 4.08
N ALA A 163 -3.85 14.79 3.32
CA ALA A 163 -4.96 15.59 3.85
C ALA A 163 -6.09 14.76 4.47
N ILE A 164 -6.09 13.44 4.26
CA ILE A 164 -7.16 12.54 4.70
C ILE A 164 -6.74 11.82 5.98
N ALA A 165 -7.50 12.00 7.07
CA ALA A 165 -7.33 11.19 8.27
C ALA A 165 -7.86 9.76 8.03
N VAL A 166 -7.03 8.74 8.29
CA VAL A 166 -7.34 7.31 8.08
C VAL A 166 -7.31 6.50 9.36
N ALA A 167 -6.76 7.04 10.43
CA ALA A 167 -6.70 6.43 11.76
C ALA A 167 -6.71 7.52 12.83
N VAL A 168 -6.90 7.11 14.08
CA VAL A 168 -6.67 7.94 15.26
C VAL A 168 -5.64 7.23 16.11
N ASP A 169 -4.64 7.96 16.57
CA ASP A 169 -3.63 7.50 17.51
C ASP A 169 -3.74 8.34 18.80
N VAL A 170 -2.94 8.02 19.81
CA VAL A 170 -2.90 8.77 21.10
C VAL A 170 -2.70 10.27 20.85
N ASP A 171 -1.81 10.61 19.91
CA ASP A 171 -1.47 12.00 19.56
C ASP A 171 -2.48 12.68 18.61
N GLY A 172 -3.52 11.97 18.18
CA GLY A 172 -4.58 12.52 17.33
C GLY A 172 -4.74 11.84 15.97
N PRO A 173 -5.36 12.51 14.98
CA PRO A 173 -5.66 11.91 13.70
C PRO A 173 -4.40 11.66 12.86
N VAL A 174 -4.26 10.45 12.33
CA VAL A 174 -3.16 10.01 11.47
C VAL A 174 -3.57 10.13 10.01
N SER A 175 -2.74 10.76 9.20
CA SER A 175 -2.97 10.91 7.76
C SER A 175 -2.71 9.61 6.99
N GLY A 176 -3.31 9.52 5.80
CA GLY A 176 -3.08 8.41 4.86
C GLY A 176 -1.64 8.36 4.36
N SER A 177 -1.24 7.17 3.87
CA SER A 177 0.10 6.96 3.34
C SER A 177 0.32 7.75 2.05
N MET A 178 1.35 8.57 2.01
CA MET A 178 1.78 9.33 0.83
C MET A 178 2.66 8.51 -0.11
N LEU A 179 3.27 7.43 0.40
CA LEU A 179 4.28 6.65 -0.30
C LEU A 179 3.83 6.10 -1.66
N PRO A 180 2.62 5.52 -1.84
CA PRO A 180 2.19 5.03 -3.13
C PRO A 180 2.09 6.12 -4.21
N GLY A 181 1.56 7.29 -3.87
CA GLY A 181 1.47 8.44 -4.79
C GLY A 181 2.85 8.98 -5.18
N THR A 182 3.77 9.12 -4.23
CA THR A 182 5.14 9.57 -4.49
C THR A 182 5.92 8.56 -5.32
N THR A 183 5.78 7.26 -5.03
CA THR A 183 6.41 6.19 -5.83
C THR A 183 5.92 6.22 -7.27
N TYR A 184 4.62 6.41 -7.48
CA TYR A 184 4.05 6.54 -8.83
C TYR A 184 4.63 7.77 -9.57
N ALA A 185 4.77 8.90 -8.90
CA ALA A 185 5.39 10.11 -9.46
C ALA A 185 6.86 9.87 -9.83
N MET A 186 7.62 9.20 -8.96
CA MET A 186 9.01 8.85 -9.24
C MET A 186 9.15 7.91 -10.43
N MET A 187 8.26 6.93 -10.59
CA MET A 187 8.24 6.08 -11.78
C MET A 187 8.01 6.91 -13.05
N GLY A 188 7.15 7.92 -13.01
CA GLY A 188 6.94 8.86 -14.11
C GLY A 188 8.21 9.65 -14.48
N LEU A 189 8.93 10.18 -13.47
CA LEU A 189 10.19 10.91 -13.67
C LEU A 189 11.28 9.99 -14.26
N LEU A 190 11.44 8.80 -13.72
CA LEU A 190 12.41 7.81 -14.24
C LEU A 190 12.06 7.38 -15.67
N ALA A 191 10.77 7.21 -15.99
CA ALA A 191 10.34 6.91 -17.35
C ALA A 191 10.73 8.03 -18.34
N CYS A 192 10.62 9.31 -17.95
CA CYS A 192 11.11 10.43 -18.77
C CYS A 192 12.61 10.31 -19.07
N ILE A 193 13.42 9.95 -18.07
CA ILE A 193 14.87 9.78 -18.22
C ILE A 193 15.20 8.57 -19.12
N CYS A 194 14.53 7.44 -18.90
CA CYS A 194 14.71 6.24 -19.71
C CYS A 194 14.38 6.48 -21.19
N MET A 195 13.35 7.28 -21.47
CA MET A 195 13.00 7.64 -22.84
C MET A 195 14.07 8.49 -23.53
N MET A 196 14.80 9.32 -22.80
CA MET A 196 15.91 10.11 -23.32
C MET A 196 17.14 9.24 -23.66
N SER A 197 17.44 8.24 -22.83
CA SER A 197 18.61 7.35 -22.99
C SER A 197 18.39 6.25 -24.04
N GLY A 198 17.15 5.98 -24.44
CA GLY A 198 16.77 4.85 -25.27
C GLY A 198 17.04 5.02 -26.78
N GLY A 199 16.78 3.94 -27.54
CA GLY A 199 16.99 3.86 -29.00
C GLY A 199 16.17 4.88 -29.83
N ALA A 200 15.22 5.58 -29.24
CA ALA A 200 14.49 6.68 -29.88
C ALA A 200 15.45 7.80 -30.31
N VAL A 201 16.46 8.11 -29.48
CA VAL A 201 17.48 9.11 -29.81
C VAL A 201 18.32 8.66 -31.02
N ARG A 202 18.67 7.38 -31.09
CA ARG A 202 19.42 6.81 -32.22
C ARG A 202 18.62 6.91 -33.53
N ARG A 203 17.35 6.55 -33.51
CA ARG A 203 16.48 6.66 -34.71
C ARG A 203 16.32 8.09 -35.18
N PHE A 204 16.18 9.03 -34.29
CA PHE A 204 16.02 10.43 -34.63
C PHE A 204 17.29 11.04 -35.21
N VAL A 205 18.46 10.73 -34.67
CA VAL A 205 19.74 11.18 -35.24
C VAL A 205 19.95 10.58 -36.63
N MET A 206 19.61 9.31 -36.83
CA MET A 206 19.68 8.68 -38.16
C MET A 206 18.69 9.30 -39.17
N LEU A 207 17.45 9.56 -38.78
CA LEU A 207 16.44 10.19 -39.63
C LEU A 207 16.86 11.62 -40.02
N ARG A 208 17.43 12.38 -39.08
CA ARG A 208 17.88 13.75 -39.35
C ARG A 208 19.16 13.78 -40.22
N GLN A 209 19.99 12.75 -40.13
CA GLN A 209 21.11 12.58 -41.05
C GLN A 209 20.62 12.24 -42.46
N HIS A 210 19.60 11.38 -42.61
CA HIS A 210 19.02 11.03 -43.90
C HIS A 210 18.35 12.23 -44.59
N GLU A 211 17.67 13.08 -43.82
CA GLU A 211 17.02 14.31 -44.30
C GLU A 211 18.05 15.39 -44.70
N LYS A 212 19.23 15.40 -44.06
CA LYS A 212 20.35 16.28 -44.42
C LYS A 212 21.24 15.78 -45.56
N THR A 213 21.23 14.46 -45.81
CA THR A 213 22.06 13.85 -46.86
C THR A 213 21.50 14.03 -48.28
N GLY A 214 20.27 14.61 -48.42
CA GLY A 214 19.75 15.08 -49.70
C GLY A 214 20.31 16.42 -50.20
N ALA A 215 21.18 17.09 -49.41
CA ALA A 215 21.81 18.34 -49.78
C ALA A 215 23.29 18.33 -49.34
N VAL A 216 24.15 18.10 -50.33
CA VAL A 216 25.59 18.42 -50.32
C VAL A 216 26.49 17.81 -49.20
N GLU A 217 27.35 16.92 -49.67
CA GLU A 217 28.58 16.50 -48.99
C GLU A 217 29.42 17.70 -48.58
N ILE A 218 29.36 18.04 -47.29
CA ILE A 218 30.45 18.78 -46.65
C ILE A 218 31.02 17.87 -45.57
N GLU A 219 32.17 17.32 -45.87
CA GLU A 219 33.03 16.52 -45.04
C GLU A 219 33.16 17.15 -43.64
N GLY A 220 32.64 16.41 -42.59
CA GLY A 220 32.38 16.97 -41.32
C GLY A 220 33.24 16.47 -40.17
N ARG A 221 34.16 17.27 -39.75
CA ARG A 221 34.76 17.24 -38.42
C ARG A 221 33.66 17.39 -37.30
N GLY A 222 32.53 17.99 -37.63
CA GLY A 222 31.41 18.20 -36.70
C GLY A 222 30.60 16.93 -36.36
N SER A 223 30.55 15.93 -37.26
CA SER A 223 29.80 14.69 -37.00
C SER A 223 30.41 13.81 -35.92
N LYS A 224 31.72 13.72 -35.86
CA LYS A 224 32.45 12.94 -34.83
C LYS A 224 32.33 13.57 -33.45
N ALA A 225 32.40 14.90 -33.33
CA ALA A 225 32.25 15.61 -32.07
C ALA A 225 30.86 15.45 -31.45
N VAL A 226 29.79 15.51 -32.24
CA VAL A 226 28.42 15.28 -31.80
C VAL A 226 28.21 13.83 -31.37
N SER A 227 28.79 12.86 -32.07
CA SER A 227 28.74 11.45 -31.69
C SER A 227 29.46 11.20 -30.35
N ILE A 228 30.66 11.74 -30.19
CA ILE A 228 31.46 11.63 -28.96
C ILE A 228 30.72 12.30 -27.78
N ALA A 229 30.18 13.51 -27.97
CA ALA A 229 29.41 14.20 -26.93
C ALA A 229 28.15 13.41 -26.49
N SER A 230 27.48 12.74 -27.43
CA SER A 230 26.32 11.89 -27.11
C SER A 230 26.69 10.62 -26.34
N HIS A 231 27.85 10.01 -26.65
CA HIS A 231 28.35 8.84 -25.90
C HIS A 231 28.84 9.21 -24.51
N VAL A 232 29.58 10.33 -24.38
CA VAL A 232 30.03 10.85 -23.09
C VAL A 232 28.82 11.24 -22.22
N GLY A 233 27.84 11.96 -22.78
CA GLY A 233 26.63 12.33 -22.06
C GLY A 233 25.83 11.11 -21.53
N ARG A 234 25.78 10.03 -22.33
CA ARG A 234 25.16 8.76 -21.88
C ARG A 234 25.96 8.07 -20.79
N ALA A 235 27.28 8.00 -20.95
CA ALA A 235 28.14 7.38 -19.95
C ALA A 235 28.02 8.12 -18.61
N VAL A 236 28.04 9.46 -18.63
CA VAL A 236 27.85 10.28 -17.43
C VAL A 236 26.45 10.03 -16.82
N LEU A 237 25.40 10.00 -17.63
CA LEU A 237 24.03 9.72 -17.13
C LEU A 237 23.94 8.34 -16.48
N VAL A 238 24.49 7.30 -17.13
CA VAL A 238 24.48 5.93 -16.60
C VAL A 238 25.30 5.86 -15.29
N CYS A 239 26.44 6.51 -15.23
CA CYS A 239 27.27 6.57 -14.02
C CYS A 239 26.51 7.28 -12.88
N LEU A 240 25.86 8.42 -13.15
CA LEU A 240 25.09 9.15 -12.15
C LEU A 240 23.91 8.31 -11.63
N LEU A 241 23.17 7.63 -12.52
CA LEU A 241 22.09 6.75 -12.12
C LEU A 241 22.63 5.55 -11.31
N ALA A 242 23.74 4.94 -11.74
CA ALA A 242 24.36 3.83 -11.00
C ALA A 242 24.78 4.27 -9.59
N VAL A 243 25.45 5.42 -9.47
CA VAL A 243 25.82 5.99 -8.17
C VAL A 243 24.59 6.27 -7.30
N SER A 244 23.51 6.81 -7.90
CA SER A 244 22.26 7.05 -7.18
C SER A 244 21.64 5.75 -6.64
N VAL A 245 21.60 4.69 -7.47
CA VAL A 245 21.09 3.36 -7.05
C VAL A 245 21.95 2.77 -5.94
N VAL A 246 23.28 2.83 -6.07
CA VAL A 246 24.20 2.32 -5.04
C VAL A 246 24.07 3.11 -3.74
N ALA A 247 23.95 4.44 -3.81
CA ALA A 247 23.74 5.28 -2.64
C ALA A 247 22.41 4.96 -1.94
N CYS A 248 21.32 4.83 -2.70
CA CYS A 248 20.02 4.44 -2.13
C CYS A 248 20.04 3.01 -1.55
N ALA A 249 20.69 2.06 -2.23
CA ALA A 249 20.83 0.69 -1.74
C ALA A 249 21.66 0.63 -0.47
N GLY A 250 22.79 1.38 -0.42
CA GLY A 250 23.63 1.48 0.76
C GLY A 250 22.90 2.08 1.96
N PHE A 251 22.13 3.17 1.73
CA PHE A 251 21.32 3.76 2.78
C PHE A 251 20.26 2.78 3.30
N ASN A 252 19.50 2.15 2.39
CA ASN A 252 18.51 1.15 2.79
C ASN A 252 19.13 -0.06 3.51
N TYR A 253 20.33 -0.49 3.10
CA TYR A 253 21.04 -1.58 3.78
C TYR A 253 21.36 -1.22 5.24
N VAL A 254 21.88 -0.02 5.47
CA VAL A 254 22.18 0.47 6.83
C VAL A 254 20.91 0.61 7.67
N GLU A 255 19.83 1.13 7.08
CA GLU A 255 18.55 1.28 7.78
C GLU A 255 17.88 -0.07 8.05
N CYS A 256 17.96 -1.02 7.10
CA CYS A 256 17.42 -2.38 7.27
C CYS A 256 18.16 -3.20 8.33
N ASP A 257 19.41 -2.90 8.63
CA ASP A 257 20.15 -3.59 9.71
C ASP A 257 19.53 -3.28 11.10
N HIS A 258 18.86 -2.14 11.23
CA HIS A 258 18.11 -1.78 12.42
C HIS A 258 16.67 -2.33 12.42
N SER A 259 16.11 -2.67 11.27
CA SER A 259 14.76 -3.21 11.08
C SER A 259 14.78 -4.70 10.75
N GLN A 260 15.20 -5.55 11.70
CA GLN A 260 15.16 -6.99 11.49
C GLN A 260 13.72 -7.49 11.40
N VAL A 261 13.33 -7.98 10.22
CA VAL A 261 12.12 -8.79 10.08
C VAL A 261 12.38 -10.11 10.78
N LYS A 262 11.92 -10.22 12.01
CA LYS A 262 11.98 -11.49 12.76
C LYS A 262 10.72 -12.29 12.43
N THR A 263 10.90 -13.59 12.21
CA THR A 263 9.78 -14.53 12.26
C THR A 263 9.21 -14.47 13.65
N SER A 264 7.98 -14.00 13.76
CA SER A 264 7.26 -14.01 15.03
C SER A 264 6.51 -15.33 15.14
N ASP A 265 6.84 -16.13 16.16
CA ASP A 265 6.00 -17.25 16.61
C ASP A 265 4.76 -16.72 17.37
N ALA A 266 4.38 -15.48 17.14
CA ALA A 266 3.26 -14.79 17.75
C ALA A 266 1.93 -15.37 17.26
N GLY A 267 1.67 -16.61 17.62
CA GLY A 267 0.38 -17.25 17.56
C GLY A 267 -0.26 -17.28 18.95
N LEU A 268 -1.57 -17.49 18.95
CA LEU A 268 -2.26 -17.83 20.20
C LEU A 268 -1.69 -19.12 20.78
N PRO A 269 -1.66 -19.26 22.12
CA PRO A 269 -1.32 -20.51 22.75
C PRO A 269 -2.21 -21.65 22.27
N MET A 270 -1.68 -22.88 22.28
CA MET A 270 -2.39 -24.06 21.77
C MET A 270 -3.77 -24.22 22.43
N VAL A 271 -3.86 -23.94 23.74
CA VAL A 271 -5.13 -24.00 24.48
C VAL A 271 -6.18 -23.02 23.92
N ALA A 272 -5.78 -21.83 23.55
CA ALA A 272 -6.67 -20.84 22.92
C ALA A 272 -7.04 -21.26 21.48
N THR A 273 -6.08 -21.85 20.75
CA THR A 273 -6.30 -22.36 19.40
C THR A 273 -7.27 -23.54 19.40
N ASP A 274 -7.11 -24.49 20.34
CA ASP A 274 -8.02 -25.61 20.51
C ASP A 274 -9.43 -25.15 20.89
N PHE A 275 -9.53 -24.15 21.76
CA PHE A 275 -10.81 -23.53 22.08
C PHE A 275 -11.50 -22.93 20.84
N LEU A 276 -10.78 -22.21 20.01
CA LEU A 276 -11.31 -21.63 18.77
C LEU A 276 -11.70 -22.72 17.74
N GLY A 277 -10.96 -23.83 17.70
CA GLY A 277 -11.22 -24.93 16.78
C GLY A 277 -12.46 -25.77 17.10
N GLN A 278 -13.04 -25.65 18.29
CA GLN A 278 -14.21 -26.43 18.70
C GLN A 278 -15.52 -25.90 18.10
N ASP A 279 -15.63 -24.60 17.82
CA ASP A 279 -16.82 -23.99 17.24
C ASP A 279 -16.44 -22.68 16.51
N ASP A 280 -16.91 -22.50 15.28
CA ASP A 280 -16.69 -21.30 14.46
C ASP A 280 -17.22 -20.00 15.10
N ALA A 281 -18.13 -20.12 16.08
CA ALA A 281 -18.68 -19.00 16.81
C ALA A 281 -17.77 -18.51 17.95
N ARG A 282 -16.81 -19.33 18.39
CA ARG A 282 -15.92 -18.96 19.52
C ARG A 282 -14.96 -17.86 19.15
N ARG A 283 -14.64 -17.02 20.14
CA ARG A 283 -13.78 -15.85 19.98
C ARG A 283 -12.79 -15.76 21.14
N VAL A 284 -11.60 -15.29 20.84
CA VAL A 284 -10.59 -14.90 21.79
C VAL A 284 -10.22 -13.45 21.53
N LEU A 285 -10.16 -12.65 22.56
CA LEU A 285 -9.75 -11.24 22.48
C LEU A 285 -8.24 -11.15 22.70
N ALA A 286 -7.50 -10.69 21.71
CA ALA A 286 -6.08 -10.38 21.87
C ALA A 286 -5.94 -8.90 22.21
N LEU A 287 -5.16 -8.57 23.25
CA LEU A 287 -4.96 -7.21 23.75
C LEU A 287 -3.47 -6.86 23.77
N ARG A 288 -3.16 -5.64 23.45
CA ARG A 288 -1.82 -5.06 23.57
C ARG A 288 -1.92 -3.65 24.16
N ALA A 289 -1.28 -3.42 25.30
CA ALA A 289 -1.14 -2.07 25.83
C ALA A 289 -0.06 -1.33 25.03
N ASP A 290 -0.44 -0.32 24.26
CA ASP A 290 0.49 0.50 23.49
C ASP A 290 1.11 1.61 24.36
N SER A 291 0.33 2.12 25.33
CA SER A 291 0.77 3.07 26.37
C SER A 291 -0.10 2.90 27.63
N ALA A 292 0.12 3.71 28.66
CA ALA A 292 -0.73 3.75 29.84
C ALA A 292 -2.18 4.19 29.54
N GLU A 293 -2.41 4.85 28.40
CA GLU A 293 -3.70 5.43 28.01
C GLU A 293 -4.28 4.78 26.75
N SER A 294 -3.56 3.86 26.12
CA SER A 294 -3.96 3.27 24.83
C SER A 294 -3.79 1.77 24.81
N VAL A 295 -4.83 1.07 24.35
CA VAL A 295 -4.86 -0.38 24.15
C VAL A 295 -5.35 -0.71 22.76
N SER A 296 -4.59 -1.55 22.06
CA SER A 296 -5.00 -2.13 20.78
C SER A 296 -5.56 -3.52 20.99
N TYR A 297 -6.56 -3.90 20.21
CA TYR A 297 -7.17 -5.22 20.31
C TYR A 297 -7.45 -5.87 18.97
N SER A 298 -7.61 -7.17 18.98
CA SER A 298 -8.09 -7.96 17.83
C SER A 298 -9.04 -9.06 18.29
N VAL A 299 -10.09 -9.28 17.52
CA VAL A 299 -11.05 -10.37 17.72
C VAL A 299 -10.60 -11.60 16.96
N MET A 300 -9.91 -12.51 17.63
CA MET A 300 -9.36 -13.71 17.05
C MET A 300 -10.46 -14.77 16.84
N ARG A 301 -10.53 -15.27 15.60
CA ARG A 301 -11.43 -16.36 15.18
C ARG A 301 -10.70 -17.66 14.88
N THR A 302 -9.40 -17.54 14.64
CA THR A 302 -8.50 -18.66 14.37
C THR A 302 -7.24 -18.50 15.20
N GLY A 303 -6.51 -19.58 15.44
CA GLY A 303 -5.22 -19.54 16.13
C GLY A 303 -4.10 -18.84 15.32
N ARG A 304 -4.36 -18.52 14.08
CA ARG A 304 -3.44 -17.85 13.16
C ARG A 304 -4.01 -16.50 12.74
N GLY A 305 -3.14 -15.55 12.47
CA GLY A 305 -3.49 -14.21 12.04
C GLY A 305 -2.85 -13.14 12.92
N ASP A 306 -3.09 -11.89 12.57
CA ASP A 306 -2.55 -10.75 13.31
C ASP A 306 -3.24 -10.66 14.67
N LEU A 307 -2.42 -10.72 15.73
CA LEU A 307 -2.90 -10.58 17.11
C LEU A 307 -3.45 -9.15 17.39
N ILE A 308 -3.10 -8.19 16.56
CA ILE A 308 -3.66 -6.84 16.59
C ILE A 308 -4.25 -6.53 15.23
N ASP A 309 -5.51 -6.14 15.21
CA ASP A 309 -6.18 -5.77 13.98
C ASP A 309 -5.70 -4.38 13.52
N SER A 310 -4.84 -4.37 12.52
CA SER A 310 -4.34 -3.18 11.86
C SER A 310 -5.06 -2.90 10.54
N SER A 311 -6.21 -3.53 10.30
CA SER A 311 -6.93 -3.38 9.04
C SER A 311 -7.37 -1.92 8.82
N PRO A 312 -7.27 -1.41 7.58
CA PRO A 312 -7.76 -0.08 7.25
C PRO A 312 -9.24 0.10 7.55
N ALA A 313 -10.02 -0.98 7.52
CA ALA A 313 -11.46 -0.96 7.80
C ALA A 313 -11.73 -0.57 9.26
N GLN A 314 -11.11 -1.26 10.22
CA GLN A 314 -11.30 -0.98 11.64
C GLN A 314 -10.80 0.42 12.01
N ARG A 315 -9.64 0.82 11.48
CA ARG A 315 -9.10 2.17 11.74
C ARG A 315 -10.05 3.28 11.27
N VAL A 316 -10.63 3.12 10.10
CA VAL A 316 -11.59 4.09 9.55
C VAL A 316 -12.90 4.09 10.36
N GLU A 317 -13.34 2.95 10.88
CA GLU A 317 -14.49 2.86 11.77
C GLU A 317 -14.29 3.73 13.01
N VAL A 318 -13.11 3.65 13.63
CA VAL A 318 -12.73 4.50 14.76
C VAL A 318 -12.72 5.99 14.39
N VAL A 319 -12.09 6.37 13.26
CA VAL A 319 -12.04 7.77 12.79
C VAL A 319 -13.43 8.33 12.52
N SER A 320 -14.34 7.50 11.99
CA SER A 320 -15.69 7.94 11.64
C SER A 320 -16.61 8.08 12.86
N GLY A 321 -16.20 7.54 14.01
CA GLY A 321 -17.02 7.50 15.24
C GLY A 321 -18.29 6.66 15.11
N ARG A 322 -18.36 5.79 14.10
CA ARG A 322 -19.53 4.97 13.76
C ARG A 322 -19.29 3.48 14.00
N SER A 323 -18.62 3.15 15.11
CA SER A 323 -18.55 1.76 15.55
C SER A 323 -19.96 1.21 15.83
N ASP A 324 -20.20 -0.03 15.45
CA ASP A 324 -21.40 -0.73 15.87
C ASP A 324 -21.46 -0.88 17.39
N GLY A 325 -22.63 -1.26 17.92
CA GLY A 325 -22.82 -1.39 19.37
C GLY A 325 -21.80 -2.34 20.00
N SER A 326 -21.51 -3.48 19.36
CA SER A 326 -20.58 -4.49 19.87
C SER A 326 -19.13 -4.01 19.85
N SER A 327 -18.69 -3.39 18.75
CA SER A 327 -17.33 -2.83 18.64
C SER A 327 -17.09 -1.73 19.67
N ARG A 328 -18.11 -0.92 19.96
CA ARG A 328 -18.05 0.12 20.99
C ARG A 328 -17.94 -0.47 22.38
N THR A 329 -18.74 -1.48 22.70
CA THR A 329 -18.67 -2.18 23.99
C THR A 329 -17.28 -2.82 24.17
N ILE A 330 -16.78 -3.54 23.16
CA ILE A 330 -15.42 -4.13 23.25
C ILE A 330 -14.36 -3.06 23.50
N ALA A 331 -14.42 -1.92 22.78
CA ALA A 331 -13.45 -0.84 22.98
C ALA A 331 -13.54 -0.22 24.37
N GLN A 332 -14.75 -0.05 24.91
CA GLN A 332 -14.97 0.46 26.28
C GLN A 332 -14.45 -0.53 27.33
N ASP A 333 -14.78 -1.81 27.20
CA ASP A 333 -14.33 -2.86 28.13
C ASP A 333 -12.79 -2.98 28.10
N CYS A 334 -12.17 -2.93 26.92
CA CYS A 334 -10.71 -2.92 26.80
C CYS A 334 -10.06 -1.72 27.49
N ALA A 335 -10.65 -0.53 27.35
CA ALA A 335 -10.17 0.68 28.00
C ALA A 335 -10.35 0.62 29.54
N GLN A 336 -11.46 0.07 30.00
CA GLN A 336 -11.70 -0.15 31.46
C GLN A 336 -10.68 -1.12 32.06
N LEU A 337 -10.43 -2.24 31.38
CA LEU A 337 -9.43 -3.24 31.83
C LEU A 337 -7.99 -2.68 31.79
N LEU A 338 -7.69 -1.72 30.93
CA LEU A 338 -6.39 -1.03 30.98
C LEU A 338 -6.29 -0.13 32.18
N ALA A 339 -7.36 0.58 32.53
CA ALA A 339 -7.39 1.53 33.65
C ALA A 339 -7.38 0.86 35.02
N ASN A 340 -8.21 -0.17 35.20
CA ASN A 340 -8.40 -0.86 36.50
C ASN A 340 -8.88 -2.31 36.32
N ALA A 341 -8.85 -3.07 37.40
CA ALA A 341 -9.52 -4.36 37.42
C ALA A 341 -11.05 -4.15 37.41
N ASP A 342 -11.72 -4.80 36.43
CA ASP A 342 -13.15 -4.62 36.20
C ASP A 342 -13.81 -5.97 35.87
N SER A 343 -14.61 -6.47 36.80
CA SER A 343 -15.34 -7.73 36.61
C SER A 343 -16.58 -7.58 35.74
N ASP A 344 -17.15 -6.38 35.67
CA ASP A 344 -18.29 -6.10 34.77
C ASP A 344 -17.85 -6.10 33.32
N ALA A 345 -16.71 -5.50 32.99
CA ALA A 345 -16.11 -5.58 31.65
C ALA A 345 -15.84 -7.04 31.22
N ILE A 346 -15.32 -7.87 32.16
CA ILE A 346 -15.11 -9.30 31.90
C ILE A 346 -16.43 -10.02 31.59
N ASN A 347 -17.48 -9.73 32.37
CA ASN A 347 -18.80 -10.33 32.17
C ASN A 347 -19.43 -9.88 30.84
N GLU A 348 -19.27 -8.63 30.45
CA GLU A 348 -19.77 -8.10 29.16
C GLU A 348 -19.06 -8.75 27.98
N LEU A 349 -17.74 -8.86 28.02
CA LEU A 349 -16.97 -9.61 27.04
C LEU A 349 -17.42 -11.08 26.95
N GLY A 350 -17.69 -11.72 28.09
CA GLY A 350 -18.25 -13.07 28.14
C GLY A 350 -19.61 -13.17 27.44
N LYS A 351 -20.53 -12.20 27.64
CA LYS A 351 -21.83 -12.13 26.97
C LYS A 351 -21.69 -11.96 25.45
N LEU A 352 -20.66 -11.24 24.99
CA LEU A 352 -20.35 -11.10 23.56
C LEU A 352 -19.74 -12.36 22.93
N GLY A 353 -19.51 -13.42 23.70
CA GLY A 353 -19.05 -14.72 23.20
C GLY A 353 -17.54 -14.93 23.24
N PHE A 354 -16.82 -14.08 23.95
CA PHE A 354 -15.40 -14.33 24.20
C PHE A 354 -15.22 -15.44 25.23
N GLY A 355 -14.36 -16.42 24.93
CA GLY A 355 -13.99 -17.48 25.86
C GLY A 355 -12.65 -17.26 26.54
N GLY A 356 -11.92 -16.25 26.12
CA GLY A 356 -10.63 -15.90 26.73
C GLY A 356 -10.05 -14.61 26.21
N ILE A 357 -9.08 -14.10 26.96
CA ILE A 357 -8.29 -12.91 26.66
C ILE A 357 -6.83 -13.31 26.57
N TYR A 358 -6.14 -12.90 25.51
CA TYR A 358 -4.71 -13.06 25.35
C TYR A 358 -4.02 -11.70 25.41
N VAL A 359 -3.24 -11.48 26.44
CA VAL A 359 -2.47 -10.25 26.61
C VAL A 359 -1.08 -10.44 26.03
N ILE A 360 -0.77 -9.65 25.00
CA ILE A 360 0.51 -9.69 24.31
C ILE A 360 1.56 -8.98 25.15
N LYS A 361 2.66 -9.67 25.44
CA LYS A 361 3.79 -9.09 26.17
C LYS A 361 4.55 -8.11 25.31
N GLN A 362 4.74 -6.92 25.80
CA GLN A 362 5.54 -5.90 25.13
C GLN A 362 7.01 -5.98 25.58
N ASN A 363 7.91 -6.07 24.60
CA ASN A 363 9.36 -6.02 24.78
C ASN A 363 9.95 -4.64 24.41
N GLY A 364 9.09 -3.63 24.26
CA GLY A 364 9.45 -2.26 23.90
C GLY A 364 10.14 -1.48 25.00
N ASP A 365 9.91 -0.18 25.04
CA ASP A 365 10.46 0.71 26.04
C ASP A 365 9.91 0.43 27.45
N LYS A 366 10.42 1.15 28.45
CA LYS A 366 10.02 0.96 29.83
C LYS A 366 8.53 1.24 30.05
N ALA A 367 8.00 2.30 29.43
CA ALA A 367 6.60 2.70 29.59
C ALA A 367 5.64 1.65 29.00
N GLN A 368 5.95 1.10 27.83
CA GLN A 368 5.16 0.02 27.22
C GLN A 368 5.15 -1.25 28.07
N ARG A 369 6.30 -1.62 28.65
CA ARG A 369 6.39 -2.78 29.55
C ARG A 369 5.58 -2.58 30.80
N GLU A 370 5.63 -1.38 31.41
CA GLU A 370 4.84 -1.03 32.60
C GLU A 370 3.34 -1.10 32.31
N ALA A 371 2.88 -0.52 31.18
CA ALA A 371 1.50 -0.60 30.73
C ALA A 371 1.04 -2.04 30.47
N SER A 372 1.87 -2.87 29.86
CA SER A 372 1.58 -4.30 29.64
C SER A 372 1.47 -5.07 30.95
N ASN A 373 2.34 -4.80 31.94
CA ASN A 373 2.28 -5.41 33.22
C ASN A 373 1.04 -4.97 34.02
N GLN A 374 0.67 -3.68 33.92
CA GLN A 374 -0.54 -3.15 34.53
C GLN A 374 -1.79 -3.83 33.98
N LEU A 375 -1.90 -3.93 32.65
CA LEU A 375 -3.02 -4.62 31.99
C LEU A 375 -3.12 -6.09 32.43
N ASN A 376 -1.98 -6.81 32.48
CA ASN A 376 -1.95 -8.19 32.98
C ASN A 376 -2.42 -8.28 34.43
N SER A 377 -1.97 -7.35 35.31
CA SER A 377 -2.38 -7.29 36.71
C SER A 377 -3.87 -7.04 36.86
N ASN A 378 -4.42 -6.07 36.10
CA ASN A 378 -5.83 -5.72 36.16
C ASN A 378 -6.72 -6.89 35.73
N ILE A 379 -6.39 -7.56 34.61
CA ILE A 379 -7.15 -8.71 34.12
C ILE A 379 -7.04 -9.88 35.12
N GLY A 380 -5.85 -10.14 35.66
CA GLY A 380 -5.65 -11.20 36.65
C GLY A 380 -6.36 -10.97 37.97
N ALA A 381 -6.61 -9.70 38.34
CA ALA A 381 -7.33 -9.31 39.53
C ALA A 381 -8.86 -9.20 39.32
N SER A 382 -9.34 -9.25 38.09
CA SER A 382 -10.79 -9.20 37.78
C SER A 382 -11.43 -10.56 38.01
N ASP A 383 -12.56 -10.56 38.73
CA ASP A 383 -13.35 -11.78 38.91
C ASP A 383 -13.87 -12.31 37.58
N GLY A 384 -13.91 -13.62 37.40
CA GLY A 384 -14.35 -14.26 36.18
C GLY A 384 -13.21 -14.56 35.21
N THR A 385 -11.95 -14.28 35.56
CA THR A 385 -10.77 -14.66 34.80
C THR A 385 -9.96 -15.75 35.49
N GLN A 386 -9.37 -16.63 34.71
CA GLN A 386 -8.43 -17.66 35.18
C GLN A 386 -7.17 -17.63 34.31
N ASN A 387 -6.03 -17.39 34.88
CA ASN A 387 -4.76 -17.53 34.18
C ASN A 387 -4.51 -19.01 33.88
N VAL A 388 -4.38 -19.33 32.59
CA VAL A 388 -4.20 -20.72 32.11
C VAL A 388 -2.77 -20.96 31.69
N VAL A 389 -2.19 -20.00 30.93
CA VAL A 389 -0.84 -20.14 30.36
C VAL A 389 -0.18 -18.77 30.28
N SER A 390 1.04 -18.70 30.80
CA SER A 390 1.94 -17.56 30.63
C SER A 390 3.14 -18.01 29.80
N LEU A 391 3.34 -17.40 28.64
CA LEU A 391 4.44 -17.65 27.71
C LEU A 391 5.35 -16.40 27.62
N ASP A 392 6.49 -16.56 26.96
CA ASP A 392 7.39 -15.43 26.71
C ASP A 392 6.75 -14.33 25.87
N ASN A 393 5.77 -14.68 25.02
CA ASN A 393 5.09 -13.75 24.12
C ASN A 393 3.79 -13.17 24.68
N GLY A 394 3.25 -13.70 25.79
CA GLY A 394 2.02 -13.20 26.39
C GLY A 394 1.36 -14.16 27.36
N THR A 395 0.26 -13.70 27.96
CA THR A 395 -0.51 -14.44 28.95
C THR A 395 -1.94 -14.68 28.48
N TYR A 396 -2.41 -15.91 28.57
CA TYR A 396 -3.78 -16.29 28.24
C TYR A 396 -4.62 -16.48 29.49
N TYR A 397 -5.72 -15.74 29.52
CA TYR A 397 -6.75 -15.81 30.54
C TYR A 397 -8.00 -16.44 29.96
N ARG A 398 -8.50 -17.50 30.60
CA ARG A 398 -9.80 -18.07 30.28
C ARG A 398 -10.88 -17.29 30.98
N LEU A 399 -11.99 -16.99 30.29
CA LEU A 399 -13.16 -16.40 30.94
C LEU A 399 -14.05 -17.53 31.45
N THR A 400 -14.39 -17.43 32.76
CA THR A 400 -15.33 -18.33 33.40
C THR A 400 -16.72 -17.73 33.34
N VAL A 401 -17.38 -17.85 32.17
CA VAL A 401 -18.76 -17.39 32.00
C VAL A 401 -19.69 -18.39 32.66
N GLN A 402 -20.48 -17.95 33.60
CA GLN A 402 -21.40 -18.80 34.34
C GLN A 402 -22.58 -19.34 33.55
N ASP A 403 -22.94 -18.71 32.40
CA ASP A 403 -24.12 -19.07 31.62
C ASP A 403 -23.86 -18.93 30.12
N LEU A 404 -23.38 -20.01 29.52
CA LEU A 404 -23.15 -20.11 28.06
C LEU A 404 -24.44 -20.00 27.23
N SER A 405 -25.61 -20.23 27.84
CA SER A 405 -26.91 -20.14 27.16
C SER A 405 -27.33 -18.70 26.85
N LYS A 406 -26.71 -17.72 27.49
CA LYS A 406 -26.94 -16.29 27.27
C LYS A 406 -25.99 -15.66 26.25
N GLN A 407 -25.04 -16.44 25.73
CA GLN A 407 -24.16 -15.93 24.68
C GLN A 407 -24.95 -15.72 23.40
N HIS A 408 -25.19 -14.48 23.04
CA HIS A 408 -25.87 -14.14 21.80
C HIS A 408 -24.85 -13.91 20.69
N ILE A 409 -24.48 -15.00 20.01
CA ILE A 409 -23.57 -14.93 18.86
C ILE A 409 -24.42 -14.89 17.60
N ASP A 410 -24.47 -13.75 16.94
CA ASP A 410 -25.15 -13.62 15.63
C ASP A 410 -24.28 -14.25 14.53
N ARG A 411 -24.63 -15.50 14.17
CA ARG A 411 -24.00 -16.23 13.04
C ARG A 411 -24.50 -15.74 11.67
N SER A 412 -25.63 -15.01 11.64
CA SER A 412 -26.31 -14.66 10.39
C SER A 412 -25.43 -13.79 9.46
N GLY A 413 -24.59 -12.95 10.03
CA GLY A 413 -23.65 -12.09 9.28
C GLY A 413 -22.56 -12.88 8.58
N LEU A 414 -21.98 -13.88 9.24
CA LEU A 414 -20.94 -14.74 8.68
C LEU A 414 -21.48 -15.63 7.56
N ASP A 415 -22.65 -16.25 7.77
CA ASP A 415 -23.30 -17.11 6.78
C ASP A 415 -23.69 -16.30 5.53
N LYS A 416 -24.23 -15.11 5.72
CA LYS A 416 -24.56 -14.19 4.62
C LYS A 416 -23.30 -13.74 3.87
N ALA A 417 -22.19 -13.44 4.54
CA ALA A 417 -20.94 -13.05 3.89
C ALA A 417 -20.32 -14.22 3.10
N GLY A 418 -20.34 -15.45 3.66
CA GLY A 418 -19.79 -16.63 3.01
C GLY A 418 -20.61 -17.12 1.82
N SER A 419 -21.95 -17.05 1.89
CA SER A 419 -22.89 -17.54 0.87
C SER A 419 -23.35 -16.49 -0.14
N SER A 420 -22.84 -15.27 -0.06
CA SER A 420 -23.27 -14.15 -0.89
C SER A 420 -23.17 -14.45 -2.39
N VAL A 421 -24.29 -14.36 -3.10
CA VAL A 421 -24.36 -14.49 -4.56
C VAL A 421 -23.43 -13.46 -5.24
N TRP A 422 -23.35 -12.25 -4.68
CA TRP A 422 -22.49 -11.19 -5.18
C TRP A 422 -21.00 -11.56 -5.13
N ARG A 423 -20.55 -12.20 -4.05
CA ARG A 423 -19.17 -12.68 -3.93
C ARG A 423 -18.85 -13.72 -5.00
N ARG A 424 -19.74 -14.71 -5.20
CA ARG A 424 -19.56 -15.73 -6.22
C ARG A 424 -19.54 -15.15 -7.62
N SER A 425 -20.51 -14.27 -7.93
CA SER A 425 -20.58 -13.60 -9.24
C SER A 425 -19.32 -12.76 -9.51
N TRP A 426 -18.85 -12.01 -8.52
CA TRP A 426 -17.63 -11.24 -8.64
C TRP A 426 -16.40 -12.13 -8.90
N LEU A 427 -16.24 -13.25 -8.18
CA LEU A 427 -15.14 -14.19 -8.38
C LEU A 427 -15.17 -14.80 -9.80
N TRP A 428 -16.35 -15.17 -10.28
CA TRP A 428 -16.51 -15.68 -11.64
C TRP A 428 -16.17 -14.63 -12.69
N CYS A 429 -16.69 -13.41 -12.56
CA CYS A 429 -16.38 -12.30 -13.47
C CYS A 429 -14.89 -11.98 -13.47
N MET A 430 -14.26 -11.96 -12.29
CA MET A 430 -12.82 -11.74 -12.17
C MET A 430 -12.02 -12.84 -12.86
N GLY A 431 -12.40 -14.12 -12.67
CA GLY A 431 -11.77 -15.23 -13.35
C GLY A 431 -11.87 -15.13 -14.88
N VAL A 432 -13.04 -14.79 -15.40
CA VAL A 432 -13.26 -14.59 -16.84
C VAL A 432 -12.39 -13.43 -17.37
N VAL A 433 -12.37 -12.30 -16.66
CA VAL A 433 -11.54 -11.14 -17.05
C VAL A 433 -10.06 -11.51 -17.08
N LEU A 434 -9.56 -12.17 -16.03
CA LEU A 434 -8.16 -12.60 -15.98
C LEU A 434 -7.79 -13.52 -17.13
N VAL A 435 -8.62 -14.56 -17.41
CA VAL A 435 -8.38 -15.48 -18.52
C VAL A 435 -8.39 -14.74 -19.85
N ALA A 436 -9.36 -13.85 -20.09
CA ALA A 436 -9.43 -13.05 -21.31
C ALA A 436 -8.18 -12.19 -21.52
N TYR A 437 -7.70 -11.53 -20.44
CA TYR A 437 -6.48 -10.70 -20.51
C TYR A 437 -5.22 -11.56 -20.71
N CYS A 438 -5.13 -12.72 -20.09
CA CYS A 438 -4.03 -13.66 -20.33
C CYS A 438 -4.01 -14.11 -21.78
N LEU A 439 -5.16 -14.46 -22.36
CA LEU A 439 -5.25 -14.87 -23.76
C LEU A 439 -4.85 -13.74 -24.73
N VAL A 440 -5.23 -12.49 -24.45
CA VAL A 440 -4.85 -11.32 -25.25
C VAL A 440 -3.36 -11.00 -25.09
N ALA A 441 -2.79 -11.24 -23.91
CA ALA A 441 -1.38 -11.00 -23.62
C ALA A 441 -0.43 -12.02 -24.26
N LEU A 442 -0.92 -13.22 -24.61
CA LEU A 442 -0.10 -14.25 -25.25
C LEU A 442 0.48 -13.76 -26.59
N PRO A 443 1.78 -13.95 -26.82
CA PRO A 443 2.40 -13.62 -28.10
C PRO A 443 1.83 -14.51 -29.18
N ARG A 444 1.28 -13.93 -30.24
CA ARG A 444 0.91 -14.68 -31.43
C ARG A 444 2.19 -15.18 -32.10
N ILE A 445 2.40 -16.48 -32.09
CA ILE A 445 3.46 -17.11 -32.87
C ILE A 445 3.13 -16.85 -34.34
N ARG A 446 3.83 -15.89 -34.95
CA ARG A 446 3.76 -15.66 -36.39
C ARG A 446 4.37 -16.90 -37.06
N ARG A 447 3.58 -17.74 -37.64
CA ARG A 447 4.07 -18.73 -38.61
C ARG A 447 4.65 -17.96 -39.79
N GLN A 448 5.89 -17.50 -39.67
CA GLN A 448 6.74 -17.13 -40.81
C GLN A 448 7.48 -18.41 -41.18
N GLY A 449 7.15 -18.99 -42.32
CA GLY A 449 7.96 -20.04 -42.88
C GLY A 449 7.24 -21.25 -43.45
N LEU A 450 6.09 -21.11 -44.08
CA LEU A 450 5.50 -22.21 -44.89
C LEU A 450 5.00 -21.78 -46.24
N GLU A 451 5.50 -20.66 -46.79
CA GLU A 451 5.21 -20.24 -48.18
C GLU A 451 6.46 -20.10 -49.06
N GLU A 452 7.60 -20.68 -48.65
CA GLU A 452 8.76 -20.87 -49.53
C GLU A 452 9.20 -22.33 -49.47
N ALA A 453 8.43 -23.21 -50.11
CA ALA A 453 8.86 -24.54 -50.58
C ALA A 453 8.11 -24.90 -51.84
#